data_6679bdbf5f68eecc8689a243769ac7b6
#
_entry.id   6679bdbf5f68eecc8689a243769ac7b6
#
_cell.length_a   1.000
_cell.length_b   1.000
_cell.length_c   1.000
_cell.angle_alpha   90.00
_cell.angle_beta   90.00
_cell.angle_gamma   90.00
#
_symmetry.space_group_name_H-M   'P 1'
#
loop_
_entity.id
_entity.type
_entity.pdbx_description
1 polymer ?
#
loop_
_entity_poly.entity_id
_entity_poly.type
_entity_poly.pdbx_seq_one_letter_code
_entity_poly.pdbx_strand_id
1 'polypeptide(L)'
;DFHRIFDGEFIEFVKELKAAGKIHAIGLSSHNPVIAKKAVETGLIDVLMFSVNPCYDMQPPDEDVEKLWADEVYEKTYRNFNPEREALYELCARRGVAIDVMKAYAGGDLLKADLSMFGKAMTPVQALDYALTRPAVAAVMAGCKTIDEIRQALAWCTATPEEKDYASVLANVEKC
;
A
#
# COMPACT_ATOMS: atom_id res chain seq x y z
N ASP A 1 13.73 -4.20 10.39
CA ASP A 1 14.93 -5.02 10.50
C ASP A 1 14.61 -6.48 10.16
N PHE A 2 14.85 -6.85 8.90
CA PHE A 2 14.51 -8.15 8.33
C PHE A 2 15.14 -9.31 9.12
N HIS A 3 16.46 -9.23 9.37
CA HIS A 3 17.21 -10.30 10.05
C HIS A 3 16.71 -10.56 11.48
N ARG A 4 16.34 -9.50 12.21
CA ARG A 4 15.82 -9.66 13.57
C ARG A 4 14.50 -10.46 13.60
N ILE A 5 13.68 -10.32 12.56
CA ILE A 5 12.38 -11.00 12.47
C ILE A 5 12.55 -12.41 11.91
N PHE A 6 13.30 -12.56 10.81
CA PHE A 6 13.30 -13.79 10.02
C PHE A 6 14.45 -14.76 10.33
N ASP A 7 15.52 -14.33 11.01
CA ASP A 7 16.68 -15.18 11.33
C ASP A 7 16.75 -15.57 12.82
N GLY A 8 15.72 -15.22 13.61
CA GLY A 8 15.71 -15.42 15.07
C GLY A 8 14.67 -16.40 15.57
N GLU A 9 14.68 -16.62 16.88
CA GLU A 9 13.75 -17.50 17.60
C GLU A 9 12.27 -17.06 17.43
N PHE A 10 12.04 -15.78 17.16
CA PHE A 10 10.68 -15.25 16.99
C PHE A 10 9.95 -15.91 15.82
N ILE A 11 10.58 -16.00 14.65
CA ILE A 11 9.91 -16.61 13.48
C ILE A 11 9.70 -18.10 13.66
N GLU A 12 10.64 -18.80 14.34
CA GLU A 12 10.48 -20.22 14.63
C GLU A 12 9.27 -20.45 15.56
N PHE A 13 9.13 -19.65 16.62
CA PHE A 13 7.96 -19.69 17.49
C PHE A 13 6.64 -19.44 16.74
N VAL A 14 6.60 -18.46 15.82
CA VAL A 14 5.41 -18.16 15.01
C VAL A 14 5.08 -19.35 14.09
N LYS A 15 6.09 -19.99 13.50
CA LYS A 15 5.93 -21.22 12.68
C LYS A 15 5.35 -22.37 13.50
N GLU A 16 5.83 -22.56 14.73
CA GLU A 16 5.30 -23.58 15.66
C GLU A 16 3.81 -23.32 15.98
N LEU A 17 3.43 -22.07 16.23
CA LEU A 17 2.03 -21.70 16.45
C LEU A 17 1.14 -22.03 15.24
N LYS A 18 1.65 -21.75 14.01
CA LYS A 18 0.93 -22.08 12.78
C LYS A 18 0.82 -23.59 12.60
N ALA A 19 1.89 -24.33 12.81
CA ALA A 19 1.88 -25.80 12.72
C ALA A 19 0.95 -26.45 13.76
N ALA A 20 0.86 -25.88 14.96
CA ALA A 20 -0.06 -26.31 16.01
C ALA A 20 -1.53 -25.88 15.79
N GLY A 21 -1.85 -25.17 14.70
CA GLY A 21 -3.18 -24.65 14.40
C GLY A 21 -3.67 -23.57 15.35
N LYS A 22 -2.75 -22.93 16.11
CA LYS A 22 -3.09 -21.81 17.00
C LYS A 22 -3.30 -20.49 16.26
N ILE A 23 -2.63 -20.33 15.13
CA ILE A 23 -2.82 -19.24 14.18
C ILE A 23 -3.00 -19.85 12.77
N HIS A 24 -3.75 -19.15 11.91
CA HIS A 24 -4.03 -19.62 10.56
C HIS A 24 -3.15 -18.96 9.52
N ALA A 25 -2.76 -17.72 9.77
CA ALA A 25 -2.00 -16.90 8.84
C ALA A 25 -0.91 -16.10 9.56
N ILE A 26 0.16 -15.79 8.83
CA ILE A 26 1.26 -14.92 9.29
C ILE A 26 1.21 -13.67 8.45
N GLY A 27 1.08 -12.51 9.10
CA GLY A 27 1.09 -11.21 8.44
C GLY A 27 2.32 -10.39 8.79
N LEU A 28 2.73 -9.54 7.85
CA LEU A 28 3.77 -8.53 8.04
C LEU A 28 3.22 -7.16 7.66
N SER A 29 3.52 -6.14 8.47
CA SER A 29 3.31 -4.74 8.10
C SER A 29 4.63 -4.10 7.67
N SER A 30 4.64 -3.44 6.52
CA SER A 30 5.82 -2.73 6.01
C SER A 30 5.42 -1.53 5.16
N HIS A 31 6.26 -0.48 5.16
CA HIS A 31 6.21 0.62 4.21
C HIS A 31 7.28 0.49 3.11
N ASN A 32 8.26 -0.38 3.34
CA ASN A 32 9.43 -0.54 2.50
C ASN A 32 9.23 -1.69 1.49
N PRO A 33 9.24 -1.42 0.16
CA PRO A 33 9.01 -2.44 -0.86
C PRO A 33 10.13 -3.51 -0.88
N VAL A 34 11.38 -3.14 -0.59
CA VAL A 34 12.50 -4.08 -0.60
C VAL A 34 12.38 -5.08 0.54
N ILE A 35 12.07 -4.60 1.76
CA ILE A 35 11.86 -5.48 2.93
C ILE A 35 10.62 -6.36 2.74
N ALA A 36 9.53 -5.78 2.24
CA ALA A 36 8.30 -6.53 1.97
C ALA A 36 8.55 -7.65 0.94
N LYS A 37 9.29 -7.35 -0.14
CA LYS A 37 9.66 -8.34 -1.15
C LYS A 37 10.48 -9.49 -0.55
N LYS A 38 11.54 -9.18 0.20
CA LYS A 38 12.35 -10.20 0.91
C LYS A 38 11.46 -11.07 1.80
N ALA A 39 10.52 -10.48 2.54
CA ALA A 39 9.61 -11.22 3.40
C ALA A 39 8.67 -12.15 2.63
N VAL A 40 8.08 -11.70 1.54
CA VAL A 40 7.23 -12.52 0.65
C VAL A 40 8.03 -13.67 0.02
N GLU A 41 9.29 -13.42 -0.34
CA GLU A 41 10.19 -14.44 -0.92
C GLU A 41 10.51 -15.57 0.06
N THR A 42 10.44 -15.36 1.37
CA THR A 42 10.59 -16.43 2.37
C THR A 42 9.53 -17.54 2.26
N GLY A 43 8.36 -17.23 1.69
CA GLY A 43 7.22 -18.13 1.64
C GLY A 43 6.49 -18.31 2.98
N LEU A 44 6.83 -17.52 4.00
CA LEU A 44 6.23 -17.63 5.34
C LEU A 44 5.03 -16.69 5.51
N ILE A 45 4.95 -15.62 4.70
CA ILE A 45 3.94 -14.56 4.83
C ILE A 45 2.71 -14.92 4.02
N ASP A 46 1.55 -14.88 4.65
CA ASP A 46 0.24 -15.08 4.03
C ASP A 46 -0.46 -13.74 3.70
N VAL A 47 -0.18 -12.71 4.53
CA VAL A 47 -0.78 -11.37 4.39
C VAL A 47 0.30 -10.30 4.52
N LEU A 48 0.32 -9.36 3.62
CA LEU A 48 1.17 -8.17 3.68
C LEU A 48 0.30 -6.93 3.89
N MET A 49 0.41 -6.27 5.04
CA MET A 49 -0.14 -4.92 5.22
C MET A 49 0.86 -3.91 4.64
N PHE A 50 0.44 -3.22 3.58
CA PHE A 50 1.32 -2.34 2.82
C PHE A 50 0.67 -1.00 2.49
N SER A 51 1.48 0.05 2.43
CA SER A 51 1.00 1.37 2.01
C SER A 51 0.86 1.43 0.50
N VAL A 52 -0.37 1.57 0.00
CA VAL A 52 -0.67 1.66 -1.43
C VAL A 52 -1.48 2.90 -1.72
N ASN A 53 -0.92 3.81 -2.47
CA ASN A 53 -1.56 4.98 -3.06
C ASN A 53 -0.62 5.58 -4.13
N PRO A 54 -1.09 6.44 -5.03
CA PRO A 54 -0.25 6.94 -6.12
C PRO A 54 0.98 7.74 -5.65
N CYS A 55 0.93 8.40 -4.49
CA CYS A 55 2.09 9.12 -3.96
C CYS A 55 3.20 8.16 -3.54
N TYR A 56 2.86 7.12 -2.78
CA TYR A 56 3.84 6.12 -2.35
C TYR A 56 4.36 5.29 -3.52
N ASP A 57 3.52 5.00 -4.51
CA ASP A 57 3.90 4.20 -5.66
C ASP A 57 4.92 4.91 -6.58
N MET A 58 5.10 6.22 -6.41
CA MET A 58 6.13 7.01 -7.09
C MET A 58 7.37 7.28 -6.23
N GLN A 59 7.38 6.89 -4.95
CA GLN A 59 8.55 7.07 -4.10
C GLN A 59 9.68 6.11 -4.47
N PRO A 60 10.96 6.55 -4.35
CA PRO A 60 12.08 5.66 -4.58
C PRO A 60 12.11 4.53 -3.54
N PRO A 61 12.65 3.37 -3.89
CA PRO A 61 12.88 2.30 -2.93
C PRO A 61 14.01 2.74 -1.99
N ASP A 62 13.70 2.93 -0.71
CA ASP A 62 14.72 3.11 0.32
C ASP A 62 14.45 2.15 1.46
N GLU A 63 15.49 1.50 1.97
CA GLU A 63 15.39 0.60 3.12
C GLU A 63 15.20 1.37 4.44
N ASP A 64 15.58 2.63 4.46
CA ASP A 64 15.44 3.51 5.61
C ASP A 64 14.10 4.23 5.58
N VAL A 65 13.20 3.82 6.47
CA VAL A 65 11.85 4.39 6.60
C VAL A 65 11.92 5.89 6.97
N GLU A 66 12.93 6.33 7.73
CA GLU A 66 13.08 7.74 8.12
C GLU A 66 13.36 8.61 6.90
N LYS A 67 14.09 8.09 5.92
CA LYS A 67 14.32 8.80 4.66
C LYS A 67 13.07 8.92 3.79
N LEU A 68 12.13 7.97 3.88
CA LEU A 68 10.85 8.05 3.17
C LEU A 68 9.95 9.17 3.71
N TRP A 69 10.21 9.63 4.95
CA TRP A 69 9.47 10.71 5.62
C TRP A 69 10.23 12.04 5.67
N ALA A 70 11.43 12.11 5.08
CA ALA A 70 12.19 13.35 5.04
C ALA A 70 11.52 14.39 4.14
N ASP A 71 11.52 15.66 4.57
CA ASP A 71 10.92 16.77 3.83
C ASP A 71 11.46 16.85 2.39
N GLU A 72 12.73 16.52 2.18
CA GLU A 72 13.39 16.47 0.87
C GLU A 72 12.75 15.48 -0.12
N VAL A 73 12.10 14.42 0.38
CA VAL A 73 11.37 13.44 -0.45
C VAL A 73 10.07 14.05 -0.96
N TYR A 74 9.42 14.89 -0.16
CA TYR A 74 8.19 15.58 -0.55
C TYR A 74 8.45 16.76 -1.51
N GLU A 75 9.64 17.33 -1.52
CA GLU A 75 10.04 18.39 -2.44
C GLU A 75 10.38 17.87 -3.85
N LYS A 76 10.68 16.58 -4.00
CA LYS A 76 10.99 15.97 -5.30
C LYS A 76 9.69 15.62 -6.03
N THR A 77 9.52 16.21 -7.19
CA THR A 77 8.40 15.84 -8.10
C THR A 77 8.75 14.50 -8.75
N TYR A 78 8.20 13.42 -8.20
CA TYR A 78 8.28 12.10 -8.85
C TYR A 78 7.27 12.05 -9.99
N ARG A 79 7.73 11.65 -11.18
CA ARG A 79 6.88 11.57 -12.38
C ARG A 79 6.55 10.14 -12.77
N ASN A 80 7.33 9.18 -12.29
CA ASN A 80 7.22 7.78 -12.70
C ASN A 80 6.87 6.89 -11.51
N PHE A 81 6.04 5.90 -11.76
CA PHE A 81 5.80 4.84 -10.78
C PHE A 81 7.06 4.02 -10.56
N ASN A 82 7.28 3.62 -9.31
CA ASN A 82 8.41 2.80 -8.93
C ASN A 82 8.18 1.35 -9.37
N PRO A 83 9.00 0.80 -10.30
CA PRO A 83 8.81 -0.55 -10.80
C PRO A 83 8.98 -1.64 -9.73
N GLU A 84 9.71 -1.38 -8.65
CA GLU A 84 9.85 -2.34 -7.55
C GLU A 84 8.55 -2.53 -6.77
N ARG A 85 7.70 -1.50 -6.70
CA ARG A 85 6.39 -1.61 -6.05
C ARG A 85 5.44 -2.43 -6.91
N GLU A 86 5.40 -2.21 -8.22
CA GLU A 86 4.64 -3.06 -9.13
C GLU A 86 5.11 -4.51 -9.09
N ALA A 87 6.43 -4.73 -9.12
CA ALA A 87 7.01 -6.06 -9.00
C ALA A 87 6.66 -6.76 -7.67
N LEU A 88 6.52 -6.00 -6.57
CA LEU A 88 6.05 -6.53 -5.29
C LEU A 88 4.59 -6.98 -5.37
N TYR A 89 3.69 -6.16 -5.94
CA TYR A 89 2.28 -6.51 -6.09
C TYR A 89 2.11 -7.79 -6.93
N GLU A 90 2.82 -7.87 -8.03
CA GLU A 90 2.86 -9.05 -8.90
C GLU A 90 3.44 -10.28 -8.19
N LEU A 91 4.49 -10.11 -7.38
CA LEU A 91 5.07 -11.20 -6.59
C LEU A 91 4.06 -11.72 -5.57
N CYS A 92 3.36 -10.84 -4.86
CA CYS A 92 2.29 -11.20 -3.92
C CYS A 92 1.20 -12.01 -4.64
N ALA A 93 0.75 -11.55 -5.80
CA ALA A 93 -0.26 -12.25 -6.60
C ALA A 93 0.22 -13.67 -7.00
N ARG A 94 1.45 -13.79 -7.50
CA ARG A 94 2.02 -15.11 -7.88
C ARG A 94 2.22 -16.06 -6.70
N ARG A 95 2.50 -15.52 -5.51
CA ARG A 95 2.74 -16.31 -4.29
C ARG A 95 1.47 -16.58 -3.47
N GLY A 96 0.33 -16.01 -3.87
CA GLY A 96 -0.92 -16.12 -3.11
C GLY A 96 -0.90 -15.35 -1.79
N VAL A 97 -0.05 -14.32 -1.68
CA VAL A 97 0.02 -13.42 -0.51
C VAL A 97 -1.00 -12.30 -0.71
N ALA A 98 -1.96 -12.18 0.20
CA ALA A 98 -2.94 -11.11 0.15
C ALA A 98 -2.32 -9.78 0.61
N ILE A 99 -2.65 -8.68 -0.07
CA ILE A 99 -2.27 -7.34 0.39
C ILE A 99 -3.47 -6.71 1.08
N ASP A 100 -3.28 -6.29 2.34
CA ASP A 100 -4.17 -5.42 3.09
C ASP A 100 -3.59 -3.99 3.05
N VAL A 101 -4.33 -3.07 2.44
CA VAL A 101 -3.81 -1.73 2.15
C VAL A 101 -3.98 -0.81 3.34
N MET A 102 -2.90 -0.18 3.76
CA MET A 102 -2.92 0.99 4.62
C MET A 102 -2.57 2.27 3.83
N LYS A 103 -2.94 3.43 4.38
CA LYS A 103 -2.58 4.76 3.83
C LYS A 103 -3.16 5.07 2.45
N ALA A 104 -4.29 4.48 2.06
CA ALA A 104 -4.93 4.72 0.76
C ALA A 104 -5.17 6.21 0.45
N TYR A 105 -5.35 7.03 1.47
CA TYR A 105 -5.57 8.49 1.35
C TYR A 105 -4.30 9.33 1.54
N ALA A 106 -3.11 8.71 1.66
CA ALA A 106 -1.84 9.39 1.98
C ALA A 106 -1.94 10.33 3.20
N GLY A 107 -2.52 9.84 4.31
CA GLY A 107 -2.78 10.67 5.49
C GLY A 107 -3.93 11.67 5.36
N GLY A 108 -4.58 11.74 4.21
CA GLY A 108 -5.63 12.69 3.85
C GLY A 108 -5.18 13.73 2.82
N ASP A 109 -3.91 13.76 2.47
CA ASP A 109 -3.34 14.77 1.56
C ASP A 109 -3.84 14.58 0.12
N LEU A 110 -4.06 13.33 -0.31
CA LEU A 110 -4.67 13.06 -1.62
C LEU A 110 -6.08 13.62 -1.78
N LEU A 111 -6.80 13.83 -0.68
CA LEU A 111 -8.17 14.32 -0.70
C LEU A 111 -8.27 15.86 -0.74
N LYS A 112 -7.14 16.58 -0.80
CA LYS A 112 -7.04 18.02 -0.80
C LYS A 112 -6.14 18.49 -1.94
N ALA A 113 -6.63 19.39 -2.78
CA ALA A 113 -5.91 19.83 -3.98
C ALA A 113 -4.61 20.60 -3.66
N ASP A 114 -4.58 21.32 -2.56
CA ASP A 114 -3.45 22.12 -2.08
C ASP A 114 -2.35 21.27 -1.40
N LEU A 115 -2.69 20.08 -0.94
CA LEU A 115 -1.74 19.14 -0.31
C LEU A 115 -1.34 18.00 -1.24
N SER A 116 -2.19 17.70 -2.23
CA SER A 116 -1.91 16.63 -3.20
C SER A 116 -0.74 17.03 -4.12
N MET A 117 0.27 16.15 -4.20
CA MET A 117 1.40 16.35 -5.12
C MET A 117 0.99 16.45 -6.60
N PHE A 118 -0.24 16.08 -6.93
CA PHE A 118 -0.81 16.17 -8.28
C PHE A 118 -1.47 17.55 -8.56
N GLY A 119 -1.55 18.46 -7.56
CA GLY A 119 -2.27 19.73 -7.66
C GLY A 119 -3.78 19.56 -7.83
N LYS A 120 -4.30 18.35 -7.66
CA LYS A 120 -5.72 17.99 -7.75
C LYS A 120 -6.06 17.02 -6.63
N ALA A 121 -7.27 17.16 -6.06
CA ALA A 121 -7.78 16.20 -5.10
C ALA A 121 -8.31 14.94 -5.81
N MET A 122 -8.07 13.78 -5.21
CA MET A 122 -8.85 12.57 -5.46
C MET A 122 -10.10 12.58 -4.58
N THR A 123 -11.19 12.00 -5.05
CA THR A 123 -12.29 11.63 -4.16
C THR A 123 -11.90 10.39 -3.33
N PRO A 124 -12.54 10.14 -2.17
CA PRO A 124 -12.34 8.89 -1.44
C PRO A 124 -12.57 7.65 -2.30
N VAL A 125 -13.55 7.68 -3.20
CA VAL A 125 -13.87 6.61 -4.15
C VAL A 125 -12.70 6.36 -5.11
N GLN A 126 -12.14 7.40 -5.70
CA GLN A 126 -11.00 7.30 -6.62
C GLN A 126 -9.75 6.74 -5.94
N ALA A 127 -9.45 7.21 -4.72
CA ALA A 127 -8.29 6.73 -3.97
C ALA A 127 -8.43 5.27 -3.55
N LEU A 128 -9.64 4.83 -3.18
CA LEU A 128 -9.92 3.42 -2.89
C LEU A 128 -9.85 2.57 -4.16
N ASP A 129 -10.38 3.05 -5.28
CA ASP A 129 -10.34 2.32 -6.55
C ASP A 129 -8.90 2.14 -7.02
N TYR A 130 -8.08 3.18 -6.91
CA TYR A 130 -6.64 3.06 -7.19
C TYR A 130 -6.01 1.90 -6.42
N ALA A 131 -6.25 1.82 -5.11
CA ALA A 131 -5.67 0.79 -4.26
C ALA A 131 -6.24 -0.60 -4.56
N LEU A 132 -7.56 -0.73 -4.66
CA LEU A 132 -8.27 -2.00 -4.85
C LEU A 132 -8.01 -2.65 -6.22
N THR A 133 -7.57 -1.87 -7.21
CA THR A 133 -7.23 -2.38 -8.55
C THR A 133 -5.79 -2.87 -8.68
N ARG A 134 -4.94 -2.73 -7.62
CA ARG A 134 -3.58 -3.27 -7.63
C ARG A 134 -3.60 -4.80 -7.47
N PRO A 135 -2.64 -5.51 -8.10
CA PRO A 135 -2.53 -6.96 -7.96
C PRO A 135 -2.43 -7.39 -6.49
N ALA A 136 -3.06 -8.52 -6.15
CA ALA A 136 -3.09 -9.13 -4.82
C ALA A 136 -3.79 -8.32 -3.71
N VAL A 137 -4.29 -7.14 -3.97
CA VAL A 137 -5.03 -6.37 -2.95
C VAL A 137 -6.37 -7.05 -2.66
N ALA A 138 -6.56 -7.44 -1.39
CA ALA A 138 -7.76 -8.09 -0.89
C ALA A 138 -8.64 -7.16 -0.05
N ALA A 139 -8.04 -6.19 0.63
CA ALA A 139 -8.75 -5.24 1.48
C ALA A 139 -8.04 -3.89 1.56
N VAL A 140 -8.79 -2.86 1.96
CA VAL A 140 -8.25 -1.53 2.22
C VAL A 140 -8.75 -1.03 3.57
N MET A 141 -7.81 -0.69 4.45
CA MET A 141 -8.09 0.00 5.70
C MET A 141 -8.18 1.51 5.45
N ALA A 142 -9.39 1.99 5.13
CA ALA A 142 -9.65 3.39 4.93
C ALA A 142 -9.54 4.17 6.26
N GLY A 143 -8.68 5.17 6.32
CA GLY A 143 -8.51 6.02 7.50
C GLY A 143 -9.67 7.02 7.61
N CYS A 144 -10.67 6.71 8.43
CA CYS A 144 -11.85 7.54 8.67
C CYS A 144 -11.91 7.98 10.14
N LYS A 145 -12.21 9.24 10.39
CA LYS A 145 -12.37 9.83 11.73
C LYS A 145 -13.84 10.07 12.09
N THR A 146 -14.71 10.16 11.10
CA THR A 146 -16.14 10.49 11.26
C THR A 146 -17.02 9.49 10.53
N ILE A 147 -18.28 9.43 10.92
CA ILE A 147 -19.28 8.59 10.25
C ILE A 147 -19.46 9.03 8.78
N ASP A 148 -19.37 10.31 8.51
CA ASP A 148 -19.53 10.82 7.13
C ASP A 148 -18.35 10.43 6.25
N GLU A 149 -17.12 10.39 6.77
CA GLU A 149 -15.97 9.85 6.06
C GLU A 149 -16.13 8.34 5.77
N ILE A 150 -16.69 7.57 6.71
CA ILE A 150 -17.03 6.16 6.48
C ILE A 150 -18.06 6.02 5.36
N ARG A 151 -19.11 6.86 5.34
CA ARG A 151 -20.11 6.86 4.26
C ARG A 151 -19.51 7.19 2.91
N GLN A 152 -18.58 8.16 2.86
CA GLN A 152 -17.86 8.51 1.63
C GLN A 152 -16.97 7.36 1.14
N ALA A 153 -16.31 6.64 2.04
CA ALA A 153 -15.54 5.44 1.67
C ALA A 153 -16.45 4.33 1.14
N LEU A 154 -17.58 4.06 1.82
CA LEU A 154 -18.54 3.03 1.41
C LEU A 154 -19.23 3.35 0.08
N ALA A 155 -19.26 4.60 -0.35
CA ALA A 155 -19.77 4.98 -1.67
C ALA A 155 -19.04 4.27 -2.81
N TRP A 156 -17.80 3.81 -2.61
CA TRP A 156 -17.08 2.99 -3.59
C TRP A 156 -17.85 1.73 -4.01
N CYS A 157 -18.61 1.12 -3.08
CA CYS A 157 -19.37 -0.12 -3.35
C CYS A 157 -20.46 0.06 -4.42
N THR A 158 -20.98 1.26 -4.59
CA THR A 158 -22.07 1.58 -5.53
C THR A 158 -21.67 2.58 -6.60
N ALA A 159 -20.42 3.06 -6.58
CA ALA A 159 -19.90 4.05 -7.50
C ALA A 159 -19.81 3.51 -8.94
N THR A 160 -20.13 4.37 -9.89
CA THR A 160 -20.02 4.06 -11.31
C THR A 160 -18.54 4.03 -11.77
N PRO A 161 -18.22 3.44 -12.93
CA PRO A 161 -16.87 3.50 -13.50
C PRO A 161 -16.34 4.94 -13.65
N GLU A 162 -17.19 5.90 -14.01
CA GLU A 162 -16.84 7.31 -14.18
C GLU A 162 -16.47 7.96 -12.84
N GLU A 163 -17.17 7.63 -11.76
CA GLU A 163 -16.86 8.13 -10.41
C GLU A 163 -15.56 7.54 -9.86
N LYS A 164 -15.17 6.36 -10.31
CA LYS A 164 -13.93 5.67 -9.96
C LYS A 164 -12.74 6.14 -10.80
N ASP A 165 -12.98 6.77 -11.96
CA ASP A 165 -11.91 7.22 -12.84
C ASP A 165 -11.06 8.33 -12.21
N TYR A 166 -9.79 8.03 -11.99
CA TYR A 166 -8.78 8.95 -11.46
C TYR A 166 -7.74 9.39 -12.52
N ALA A 167 -7.92 9.03 -13.79
CA ALA A 167 -6.95 9.31 -14.85
C ALA A 167 -6.64 10.80 -14.98
N SER A 168 -7.64 11.66 -14.80
CA SER A 168 -7.46 13.12 -14.86
C SER A 168 -6.60 13.69 -13.74
N VAL A 169 -6.53 13.02 -12.58
CA VAL A 169 -5.67 13.41 -11.46
C VAL A 169 -4.22 13.02 -11.76
N LEU A 170 -4.01 11.86 -12.37
CA LEU A 170 -2.69 11.33 -12.68
C LEU A 170 -2.21 11.69 -14.10
N ALA A 171 -2.87 12.62 -14.80
CA ALA A 171 -2.58 12.94 -16.20
C ALA A 171 -1.13 13.40 -16.47
N ASN A 172 -0.45 13.93 -15.45
CA ASN A 172 0.93 14.41 -15.55
C ASN A 172 1.98 13.35 -15.10
N VAL A 173 1.54 12.15 -14.72
CA VAL A 173 2.42 11.05 -14.34
C VAL A 173 2.80 10.28 -15.61
N GLU A 174 4.08 10.18 -15.88
CA GLU A 174 4.58 9.37 -16.99
C GLU A 174 4.43 7.89 -16.60
N LYS A 175 3.78 7.12 -17.49
CA LYS A 175 3.78 5.65 -17.37
C LYS A 175 5.10 5.15 -17.93
N CYS A 176 5.85 4.40 -17.11
CA CYS A 176 6.98 3.62 -17.61
C CYS A 176 6.52 2.47 -18.49
#